data_897d5d3e9fccc89a2d89da0172b9fdde
#
_entry.id   897d5d3e9fccc89a2d89da0172b9fdde
#
_cell.length_a   1.000
_cell.length_b   1.000
_cell.length_c   1.000
_cell.angle_alpha   90.00
_cell.angle_beta   90.00
_cell.angle_gamma   90.00
#
_symmetry.space_group_name_H-M   'P 1'
#
loop_
_entity.id
_entity.type
_entity.pdbx_description
1 polymer ?
#
loop_
_entity_poly.entity_id
_entity_poly.type
_entity_poly.pdbx_seq_one_letter_code
_entity_poly.pdbx_strand_id
1 'polypeptide(L)'
;KRSGYNNIITVEKKKLNLIFQEKVIAFLKKKKPKCIFLAAAKVGGIFSNKKFKANYIYENLMIQTNIIHGAYKANIKNLIFLGSSCIYPKLCKQPIKESYFLSGKLEETNDAYAIAKIAGIKMCQSYNFQYKTNYKCLMPTNTFGPNDNYHKLNSHFIPALLRKIYQIERSNNNIIKIWGDGSPRREIIYSEDIADACIFFMNKKTKHSLINIGTGNDFRIKEYVSQFLKILLPKRKIKIVYDRSKPNGTPRKVLDVSLAKKYGWTAKTSIKEAVFKTYDEYKYSQK
;
A
#
# COMPACT_ATOMS: atom_id res chain seq x y z
N LYS A 1 -15.99 0.23 11.58
CA LYS A 1 -17.39 0.10 12.04
C LYS A 1 -18.01 -1.24 11.58
N ARG A 2 -17.86 -1.64 10.30
CA ARG A 2 -18.39 -2.93 9.79
C ARG A 2 -17.95 -4.16 10.60
N SER A 3 -16.80 -4.10 11.27
CA SER A 3 -16.26 -5.18 12.12
C SER A 3 -16.60 -5.03 13.60
N GLY A 4 -17.64 -4.26 13.96
CA GLY A 4 -18.10 -4.09 15.32
C GLY A 4 -17.35 -3.09 16.19
N TYR A 5 -16.33 -2.41 15.67
CA TYR A 5 -15.58 -1.38 16.41
C TYR A 5 -16.27 -0.02 16.26
N ASN A 6 -16.76 0.55 17.36
CA ASN A 6 -17.50 1.82 17.36
C ASN A 6 -16.68 2.99 17.90
N ASN A 7 -15.71 2.74 18.79
CA ASN A 7 -14.85 3.78 19.34
C ASN A 7 -13.60 3.97 18.47
N ILE A 8 -13.76 4.65 17.33
CA ILE A 8 -12.71 4.89 16.35
C ILE A 8 -12.25 6.35 16.48
N ILE A 9 -10.93 6.52 16.71
CA ILE A 9 -10.29 7.82 16.79
C ILE A 9 -9.53 8.07 15.49
N THR A 10 -9.96 9.07 14.73
CA THR A 10 -9.25 9.57 13.55
C THR A 10 -8.98 11.07 13.72
N VAL A 11 -7.86 11.53 13.16
CA VAL A 11 -7.47 12.94 13.26
C VAL A 11 -6.90 13.41 11.92
N GLU A 12 -7.40 14.53 11.45
CA GLU A 12 -6.90 15.17 10.23
C GLU A 12 -5.50 15.75 10.43
N LYS A 13 -4.68 15.74 9.36
CA LYS A 13 -3.33 16.32 9.38
C LYS A 13 -3.30 17.77 9.87
N LYS A 14 -4.33 18.57 9.56
CA LYS A 14 -4.46 19.97 10.01
C LYS A 14 -4.54 20.09 11.53
N LYS A 15 -5.18 19.14 12.22
CA LYS A 15 -5.35 19.11 13.69
C LYS A 15 -4.18 18.44 14.39
N LEU A 16 -3.57 17.43 13.77
CA LEU A 16 -2.41 16.72 14.30
C LEU A 16 -1.43 16.36 13.18
N ASN A 17 -0.40 17.17 13.02
CA ASN A 17 0.70 16.84 12.11
C ASN A 17 1.65 15.89 12.83
N LEU A 18 1.77 14.67 12.31
CA LEU A 18 2.54 13.57 12.91
C LEU A 18 4.08 13.79 12.88
N ILE A 19 4.55 14.84 12.21
CA ILE A 19 5.98 15.21 12.20
C ILE A 19 6.41 15.79 13.57
N PHE A 20 5.48 16.37 14.33
CA PHE A 20 5.77 16.99 15.63
C PHE A 20 5.63 15.97 16.78
N GLN A 21 6.75 15.49 17.28
CA GLN A 21 6.81 14.42 18.28
C GLN A 21 6.03 14.73 19.56
N GLU A 22 6.22 15.90 20.14
CA GLU A 22 5.56 16.28 21.40
C GLU A 22 4.02 16.29 21.26
N LYS A 23 3.51 16.83 20.14
CA LYS A 23 2.07 16.84 19.85
C LYS A 23 1.51 15.43 19.72
N VAL A 24 2.27 14.52 19.07
CA VAL A 24 1.88 13.11 18.93
C VAL A 24 1.85 12.42 20.28
N ILE A 25 2.90 12.57 21.12
CA ILE A 25 2.96 11.95 22.44
C ILE A 25 1.84 12.49 23.33
N ALA A 26 1.62 13.81 23.38
CA ALA A 26 0.54 14.42 24.16
C ALA A 26 -0.84 13.88 23.74
N PHE A 27 -1.08 13.81 22.43
CA PHE A 27 -2.32 13.25 21.88
C PHE A 27 -2.53 11.80 22.29
N LEU A 28 -1.53 10.93 22.13
CA LEU A 28 -1.62 9.51 22.47
C LEU A 28 -1.81 9.29 23.99
N LYS A 29 -1.10 10.05 24.84
CA LYS A 29 -1.31 10.03 26.29
C LYS A 29 -2.71 10.47 26.70
N LYS A 30 -3.28 11.50 26.04
CA LYS A 30 -4.64 11.99 26.30
C LYS A 30 -5.70 10.99 25.83
N LYS A 31 -5.55 10.42 24.63
CA LYS A 31 -6.57 9.56 24.02
C LYS A 31 -6.48 8.09 24.46
N LYS A 32 -5.32 7.60 24.83
CA LYS A 32 -5.04 6.22 25.29
C LYS A 32 -5.74 5.15 24.46
N PRO A 33 -5.60 5.14 23.10
CA PRO A 33 -6.24 4.11 22.29
C PRO A 33 -5.74 2.72 22.69
N LYS A 34 -6.62 1.72 22.65
CA LYS A 34 -6.27 0.32 22.95
C LYS A 34 -5.29 -0.25 21.90
N CYS A 35 -5.38 0.21 20.67
CA CYS A 35 -4.51 -0.17 19.56
C CYS A 35 -4.38 0.95 18.53
N ILE A 36 -3.31 0.90 17.72
CA ILE A 36 -3.06 1.88 16.66
C ILE A 36 -2.93 1.15 15.31
N PHE A 37 -3.60 1.67 14.28
CA PHE A 37 -3.36 1.32 12.88
C PHE A 37 -2.62 2.47 12.21
N LEU A 38 -1.31 2.31 12.00
CA LEU A 38 -0.47 3.34 11.37
C LEU A 38 -0.46 3.14 9.86
N ALA A 39 -1.45 3.75 9.21
CA ALA A 39 -1.55 3.82 7.74
C ALA A 39 -1.00 5.14 7.18
N ALA A 40 -0.79 6.14 8.03
CA ALA A 40 -0.28 7.44 7.61
C ALA A 40 1.15 7.33 7.06
N ALA A 41 1.36 7.84 5.85
CA ALA A 41 2.66 7.91 5.19
C ALA A 41 2.61 8.94 4.05
N LYS A 42 3.80 9.44 3.65
CA LYS A 42 3.95 10.11 2.36
C LYS A 42 4.17 9.04 1.29
N VAL A 43 3.22 8.91 0.37
CA VAL A 43 3.22 7.92 -0.71
C VAL A 43 3.05 8.56 -2.07
N GLY A 44 3.43 7.86 -3.15
CA GLY A 44 3.26 8.33 -4.52
C GLY A 44 3.93 7.42 -5.54
N GLY A 45 3.69 7.69 -6.82
CA GLY A 45 4.24 6.95 -7.94
C GLY A 45 5.75 7.13 -8.13
N ILE A 46 6.34 6.42 -9.10
CA ILE A 46 7.78 6.41 -9.41
C ILE A 46 8.33 7.83 -9.62
N PHE A 47 7.62 8.66 -10.39
CA PHE A 47 8.04 10.03 -10.67
C PHE A 47 8.22 10.86 -9.40
N SER A 48 7.23 10.83 -8.51
CA SER A 48 7.25 11.57 -7.25
C SER A 48 8.35 11.08 -6.31
N ASN A 49 8.51 9.76 -6.18
CA ASN A 49 9.56 9.15 -5.36
C ASN A 49 10.96 9.56 -5.85
N LYS A 50 11.20 9.51 -7.18
CA LYS A 50 12.48 9.90 -7.77
C LYS A 50 12.79 11.39 -7.57
N LYS A 51 11.79 12.27 -7.70
CA LYS A 51 11.95 13.72 -7.64
C LYS A 51 12.12 14.26 -6.23
N PHE A 52 11.42 13.68 -5.23
CA PHE A 52 11.33 14.24 -3.88
C PHE A 52 11.91 13.31 -2.80
N LYS A 53 13.05 12.66 -3.09
CA LYS A 53 13.67 11.66 -2.19
C LYS A 53 13.81 12.13 -0.74
N ALA A 54 14.34 13.33 -0.52
CA ALA A 54 14.53 13.91 0.82
C ALA A 54 13.20 14.04 1.59
N ASN A 55 12.14 14.50 0.93
CA ASN A 55 10.81 14.59 1.56
C ASN A 55 10.24 13.22 1.90
N TYR A 56 10.45 12.22 1.03
CA TYR A 56 9.94 10.87 1.28
C TYR A 56 10.63 10.20 2.47
N ILE A 57 11.96 10.30 2.57
CA ILE A 57 12.67 9.72 3.71
C ILE A 57 12.35 10.48 4.99
N TYR A 58 12.46 11.80 5.00
CA TYR A 58 12.26 12.63 6.18
C TYR A 58 10.84 12.50 6.76
N GLU A 59 9.82 12.80 5.95
CA GLU A 59 8.43 12.79 6.44
C GLU A 59 8.01 11.40 6.93
N ASN A 60 8.38 10.32 6.22
CA ASN A 60 8.03 8.97 6.65
C ASN A 60 8.77 8.55 7.94
N LEU A 61 10.07 8.90 8.07
CA LEU A 61 10.82 8.65 9.30
C LEU A 61 10.18 9.36 10.49
N MET A 62 9.86 10.66 10.34
CA MET A 62 9.24 11.42 11.42
C MET A 62 7.88 10.87 11.82
N ILE A 63 6.99 10.60 10.85
CA ILE A 63 5.65 10.08 11.11
C ILE A 63 5.72 8.77 11.89
N GLN A 64 6.47 7.80 11.39
CA GLN A 64 6.50 6.46 11.98
C GLN A 64 7.25 6.43 13.32
N THR A 65 8.37 7.15 13.43
CA THR A 65 9.15 7.22 14.68
C THR A 65 8.33 7.85 15.79
N ASN A 66 7.65 8.97 15.49
CA ASN A 66 6.83 9.66 16.48
C ASN A 66 5.64 8.81 16.95
N ILE A 67 4.98 8.08 16.05
CA ILE A 67 3.86 7.20 16.44
C ILE A 67 4.34 5.97 17.19
N ILE A 68 5.40 5.28 16.73
CA ILE A 68 5.90 4.06 17.37
C ILE A 68 6.46 4.38 18.77
N HIS A 69 7.29 5.42 18.87
CA HIS A 69 7.81 5.87 20.17
C HIS A 69 6.72 6.45 21.07
N GLY A 70 5.83 7.26 20.51
CA GLY A 70 4.69 7.83 21.24
C GLY A 70 3.73 6.77 21.77
N ALA A 71 3.49 5.68 21.02
CA ALA A 71 2.71 4.54 21.48
C ALA A 71 3.33 3.91 22.74
N TYR A 72 4.64 3.68 22.71
CA TYR A 72 5.38 3.19 23.88
C TYR A 72 5.27 4.16 25.09
N LYS A 73 5.53 5.46 24.87
CA LYS A 73 5.41 6.49 25.92
C LYS A 73 4.00 6.63 26.51
N ALA A 74 2.98 6.27 25.74
CA ALA A 74 1.59 6.25 26.18
C ALA A 74 1.12 4.87 26.68
N ASN A 75 2.06 3.92 26.83
CA ASN A 75 1.80 2.52 27.26
C ASN A 75 0.80 1.78 26.36
N ILE A 76 0.79 2.06 25.06
CA ILE A 76 -0.03 1.38 24.06
C ILE A 76 0.75 0.16 23.56
N LYS A 77 0.27 -1.03 23.87
CA LYS A 77 0.98 -2.29 23.59
C LYS A 77 0.72 -2.84 22.18
N ASN A 78 -0.33 -2.41 21.49
CA ASN A 78 -0.75 -2.99 20.23
C ASN A 78 -0.69 -1.96 19.10
N LEU A 79 0.05 -2.27 18.02
CA LEU A 79 0.18 -1.42 16.86
C LEU A 79 0.30 -2.29 15.59
N ILE A 80 -0.42 -1.92 14.53
CA ILE A 80 -0.19 -2.39 13.16
C ILE A 80 0.51 -1.28 12.39
N PHE A 81 1.72 -1.55 11.92
CA PHE A 81 2.47 -0.69 11.01
C PHE A 81 2.30 -1.18 9.57
N LEU A 82 1.75 -0.34 8.70
CA LEU A 82 1.72 -0.63 7.27
C LEU A 82 3.07 -0.28 6.64
N GLY A 83 3.84 -1.32 6.33
CA GLY A 83 5.05 -1.23 5.54
C GLY A 83 4.74 -1.11 4.05
N SER A 84 5.59 -1.72 3.24
CA SER A 84 5.43 -1.81 1.78
C SER A 84 6.28 -2.93 1.23
N SER A 85 5.86 -3.58 0.18
CA SER A 85 6.69 -4.53 -0.56
C SER A 85 7.96 -3.91 -1.20
N CYS A 86 8.11 -2.58 -1.15
CA CYS A 86 9.33 -1.88 -1.60
C CYS A 86 10.55 -2.11 -0.70
N ILE A 87 10.37 -2.66 0.51
CA ILE A 87 11.46 -3.00 1.43
C ILE A 87 12.32 -4.17 0.98
N TYR A 88 11.82 -4.96 0.04
CA TYR A 88 12.53 -6.13 -0.47
C TYR A 88 13.50 -5.75 -1.59
N PRO A 89 14.58 -6.55 -1.77
CA PRO A 89 15.54 -6.31 -2.83
C PRO A 89 14.89 -6.28 -4.22
N LYS A 90 15.39 -5.40 -5.08
CA LYS A 90 14.93 -5.26 -6.47
C LYS A 90 14.92 -6.58 -7.24
N LEU A 91 15.95 -7.38 -7.07
CA LEU A 91 16.21 -8.62 -7.81
C LEU A 91 16.13 -9.86 -6.90
N CYS A 92 15.22 -9.88 -5.92
CA CYS A 92 15.02 -11.09 -5.13
C CYS A 92 14.19 -12.15 -5.88
N LYS A 93 14.32 -13.42 -5.44
CA LYS A 93 13.50 -14.53 -5.96
C LYS A 93 12.01 -14.26 -5.79
N GLN A 94 11.21 -14.78 -6.71
CA GLN A 94 9.76 -14.62 -6.73
C GLN A 94 9.08 -15.99 -6.54
N PRO A 95 8.01 -16.10 -5.73
CA PRO A 95 7.39 -15.02 -4.92
C PRO A 95 8.29 -14.57 -3.76
N ILE A 96 8.13 -13.30 -3.34
CA ILE A 96 8.98 -12.64 -2.34
C ILE A 96 8.61 -13.10 -0.93
N LYS A 97 9.54 -13.74 -0.23
CA LYS A 97 9.36 -14.19 1.17
C LYS A 97 9.78 -13.12 2.16
N GLU A 98 9.19 -13.15 3.37
CA GLU A 98 9.57 -12.26 4.46
C GLU A 98 11.06 -12.37 4.83
N SER A 99 11.65 -13.56 4.67
CA SER A 99 13.09 -13.83 4.90
C SER A 99 14.03 -13.06 3.96
N TYR A 100 13.52 -12.48 2.87
CA TYR A 100 14.32 -11.66 1.96
C TYR A 100 14.47 -10.19 2.44
N PHE A 101 13.89 -9.87 3.58
CA PHE A 101 14.07 -8.57 4.22
C PHE A 101 15.55 -8.28 4.51
N LEU A 102 16.08 -7.18 3.99
CA LEU A 102 17.51 -6.76 4.12
C LEU A 102 18.52 -7.69 3.44
N SER A 103 18.14 -8.51 2.46
CA SER A 103 19.05 -9.46 1.80
C SER A 103 19.71 -8.92 0.53
N GLY A 104 19.53 -7.65 0.16
CA GLY A 104 20.14 -7.09 -1.05
C GLY A 104 19.74 -5.66 -1.37
N LYS A 105 20.19 -5.16 -2.54
CA LYS A 105 19.98 -3.77 -2.98
C LYS A 105 18.52 -3.46 -3.29
N LEU A 106 18.05 -2.30 -2.85
CA LEU A 106 16.71 -1.79 -3.10
C LEU A 106 16.53 -1.26 -4.53
N GLU A 107 15.29 -1.00 -4.94
CA GLU A 107 14.98 -0.29 -6.17
C GLU A 107 15.31 1.21 -5.99
N GLU A 108 16.27 1.71 -6.77
CA GLU A 108 16.84 3.07 -6.64
C GLU A 108 15.80 4.21 -6.81
N THR A 109 14.73 3.96 -7.56
CA THR A 109 13.71 4.99 -7.83
C THR A 109 12.84 5.29 -6.61
N ASN A 110 12.81 4.40 -5.60
CA ASN A 110 12.04 4.55 -4.37
C ASN A 110 12.80 4.12 -3.10
N ASP A 111 14.13 4.07 -3.17
CA ASP A 111 15.01 3.67 -2.07
C ASP A 111 14.80 4.51 -0.79
N ALA A 112 14.64 5.81 -0.93
CA ALA A 112 14.40 6.72 0.19
C ALA A 112 13.12 6.36 0.97
N TYR A 113 12.03 6.04 0.26
CA TYR A 113 10.78 5.54 0.86
C TYR A 113 10.98 4.16 1.50
N ALA A 114 11.65 3.27 0.78
CA ALA A 114 11.90 1.91 1.25
C ALA A 114 12.76 1.88 2.53
N ILE A 115 13.84 2.68 2.58
CA ILE A 115 14.69 2.83 3.77
C ILE A 115 13.88 3.35 4.97
N ALA A 116 13.03 4.35 4.77
CA ALA A 116 12.16 4.82 5.83
C ALA A 116 11.27 3.68 6.36
N LYS A 117 10.62 2.92 5.48
CA LYS A 117 9.77 1.77 5.89
C LYS A 117 10.56 0.67 6.58
N ILE A 118 11.77 0.36 6.12
CA ILE A 118 12.71 -0.58 6.78
C ILE A 118 13.02 -0.13 8.20
N ALA A 119 13.34 1.15 8.40
CA ALA A 119 13.60 1.70 9.73
C ALA A 119 12.40 1.55 10.67
N GLY A 120 11.17 1.80 10.19
CA GLY A 120 9.94 1.59 10.97
C GLY A 120 9.72 0.13 11.37
N ILE A 121 9.98 -0.82 10.47
CA ILE A 121 9.91 -2.25 10.76
C ILE A 121 10.92 -2.64 11.84
N LYS A 122 12.19 -2.23 11.68
CA LYS A 122 13.24 -2.50 12.66
C LYS A 122 12.91 -1.87 14.01
N MET A 123 12.34 -0.67 14.01
CA MET A 123 11.89 -0.01 15.23
C MET A 123 10.79 -0.83 15.93
N CYS A 124 9.75 -1.28 15.22
CA CYS A 124 8.72 -2.15 15.77
C CYS A 124 9.32 -3.44 16.38
N GLN A 125 10.24 -4.10 15.66
CA GLN A 125 10.92 -5.31 16.13
C GLN A 125 11.74 -5.05 17.40
N SER A 126 12.50 -3.95 17.47
CA SER A 126 13.30 -3.57 18.63
C SER A 126 12.43 -3.28 19.85
N TYR A 127 11.30 -2.60 19.67
CA TYR A 127 10.35 -2.34 20.76
C TYR A 127 9.67 -3.61 21.26
N ASN A 128 9.34 -4.54 20.37
CA ASN A 128 8.82 -5.85 20.75
C ASN A 128 9.84 -6.63 21.60
N PHE A 129 11.10 -6.62 21.19
CA PHE A 129 12.16 -7.31 21.90
C PHE A 129 12.39 -6.71 23.29
N GLN A 130 12.65 -5.40 23.35
CA GLN A 130 13.05 -4.70 24.56
C GLN A 130 11.89 -4.46 25.55
N TYR A 131 10.72 -4.06 25.04
CA TYR A 131 9.61 -3.60 25.89
C TYR A 131 8.40 -4.53 25.86
N LYS A 132 8.52 -5.71 25.23
CA LYS A 132 7.46 -6.72 25.15
C LYS A 132 6.15 -6.14 24.61
N THR A 133 6.27 -5.25 23.61
CA THR A 133 5.11 -4.75 22.87
C THR A 133 4.62 -5.78 21.85
N ASN A 134 3.47 -5.55 21.24
CA ASN A 134 2.89 -6.39 20.19
C ASN A 134 2.68 -5.55 18.91
N TYR A 135 3.79 -5.02 18.39
CA TYR A 135 3.80 -4.24 17.18
C TYR A 135 4.01 -5.15 15.98
N LYS A 136 3.05 -5.17 15.04
CA LYS A 136 3.11 -6.00 13.84
C LYS A 136 3.25 -5.14 12.61
N CYS A 137 4.04 -5.61 11.67
CA CYS A 137 4.33 -4.94 10.40
C CYS A 137 3.70 -5.75 9.26
N LEU A 138 2.71 -5.20 8.61
CA LEU A 138 2.07 -5.81 7.45
C LEU A 138 2.64 -5.20 6.17
N MET A 139 3.09 -6.07 5.26
CA MET A 139 3.69 -5.68 3.98
C MET A 139 2.68 -5.84 2.85
N PRO A 140 1.88 -4.81 2.55
CA PRO A 140 0.94 -4.89 1.44
C PRO A 140 1.67 -4.90 0.10
N THR A 141 1.10 -5.61 -0.86
CA THR A 141 1.42 -5.46 -2.28
C THR A 141 0.80 -4.18 -2.86
N ASN A 142 0.74 -4.01 -4.20
CA ASN A 142 0.18 -2.79 -4.79
C ASN A 142 -1.31 -2.69 -4.47
N THR A 143 -1.63 -1.80 -3.55
CA THR A 143 -2.99 -1.58 -3.07
C THR A 143 -3.72 -0.57 -3.96
N PHE A 144 -5.00 -0.80 -4.23
CA PHE A 144 -5.90 0.12 -4.90
C PHE A 144 -7.30 0.05 -4.28
N GLY A 145 -8.11 1.09 -4.45
CA GLY A 145 -9.48 1.12 -3.92
C GLY A 145 -10.11 2.51 -3.97
N PRO A 146 -11.28 2.69 -3.40
CA PRO A 146 -11.94 3.98 -3.27
C PRO A 146 -11.04 5.04 -2.62
N ASN A 147 -11.20 6.30 -3.05
CA ASN A 147 -10.40 7.44 -2.61
C ASN A 147 -8.89 7.34 -2.93
N ASP A 148 -8.51 6.59 -3.96
CA ASP A 148 -7.13 6.51 -4.42
C ASP A 148 -6.68 7.84 -5.05
N ASN A 149 -5.36 7.97 -5.29
CA ASN A 149 -4.79 9.14 -5.91
C ASN A 149 -4.84 9.04 -7.45
N TYR A 150 -5.75 9.77 -8.08
CA TYR A 150 -5.92 9.82 -9.55
C TYR A 150 -5.11 10.91 -10.25
N HIS A 151 -4.15 11.55 -9.55
CA HIS A 151 -3.33 12.63 -10.12
C HIS A 151 -2.56 12.17 -11.36
N LYS A 152 -2.49 13.03 -12.38
CA LYS A 152 -2.00 12.70 -13.74
C LYS A 152 -0.57 12.13 -13.78
N LEU A 153 0.33 12.60 -12.90
CA LEU A 153 1.75 12.24 -12.86
C LEU A 153 2.14 11.44 -11.62
N ASN A 154 1.39 11.55 -10.52
CA ASN A 154 1.79 11.01 -9.22
C ASN A 154 1.00 9.77 -8.79
N SER A 155 0.01 9.34 -9.59
CA SER A 155 -0.79 8.15 -9.31
C SER A 155 -0.02 6.85 -9.55
N HIS A 156 -0.44 5.79 -8.89
CA HIS A 156 -0.04 4.43 -9.20
C HIS A 156 -0.72 3.91 -10.47
N PHE A 157 -0.27 2.74 -10.94
CA PHE A 157 -0.72 2.15 -12.20
C PHE A 157 -2.26 1.99 -12.27
N ILE A 158 -2.88 1.40 -11.25
CA ILE A 158 -4.33 1.10 -11.28
C ILE A 158 -5.18 2.38 -11.34
N PRO A 159 -5.03 3.36 -10.43
CA PRO A 159 -5.79 4.60 -10.55
C PRO A 159 -5.50 5.38 -11.85
N ALA A 160 -4.26 5.33 -12.36
CA ALA A 160 -3.95 5.92 -13.67
C ALA A 160 -4.72 5.23 -14.80
N LEU A 161 -4.83 3.90 -14.76
CA LEU A 161 -5.58 3.10 -15.73
C LEU A 161 -7.08 3.42 -15.66
N LEU A 162 -7.67 3.41 -14.47
CA LEU A 162 -9.09 3.72 -14.26
C LEU A 162 -9.44 5.12 -14.75
N ARG A 163 -8.61 6.13 -14.48
CA ARG A 163 -8.79 7.48 -15.01
C ARG A 163 -8.79 7.50 -16.55
N LYS A 164 -7.85 6.80 -17.20
CA LYS A 164 -7.80 6.70 -18.67
C LYS A 164 -9.04 6.02 -19.23
N ILE A 165 -9.51 4.96 -18.59
CA ILE A 165 -10.75 4.27 -19.00
C ILE A 165 -11.96 5.21 -18.90
N TYR A 166 -12.05 6.00 -17.81
CA TYR A 166 -13.09 7.00 -17.64
C TYR A 166 -13.07 8.07 -18.73
N GLN A 167 -11.87 8.57 -19.12
CA GLN A 167 -11.73 9.53 -20.21
C GLN A 167 -12.22 8.95 -21.55
N ILE A 168 -11.94 7.66 -21.81
CA ILE A 168 -12.41 6.96 -23.00
C ILE A 168 -13.94 6.76 -22.94
N GLU A 169 -14.49 6.36 -21.80
CA GLU A 169 -15.93 6.20 -21.60
C GLU A 169 -16.72 7.47 -22.01
N ARG A 170 -16.15 8.64 -21.68
CA ARG A 170 -16.77 9.97 -21.94
C ARG A 170 -16.38 10.62 -23.27
N SER A 171 -15.71 9.91 -24.15
CA SER A 171 -15.26 10.42 -25.45
C SER A 171 -15.51 9.41 -26.55
N ASN A 172 -15.41 9.86 -27.80
CA ASN A 172 -15.44 8.98 -28.99
C ASN A 172 -14.07 8.34 -29.26
N ASN A 173 -13.05 8.58 -28.41
CA ASN A 173 -11.73 8.01 -28.56
C ASN A 173 -11.72 6.53 -28.17
N ASN A 174 -11.23 5.67 -29.06
CA ASN A 174 -11.10 4.24 -28.84
C ASN A 174 -9.63 3.80 -28.69
N ILE A 175 -8.74 4.70 -28.25
CA ILE A 175 -7.32 4.39 -28.06
C ILE A 175 -6.94 4.64 -26.60
N ILE A 176 -6.33 3.62 -25.94
CA ILE A 176 -5.71 3.76 -24.63
C ILE A 176 -4.20 3.68 -24.74
N LYS A 177 -3.49 4.71 -24.26
CA LYS A 177 -2.02 4.74 -24.25
C LYS A 177 -1.49 4.29 -22.88
N ILE A 178 -0.67 3.23 -22.87
CA ILE A 178 -0.06 2.63 -21.67
C ILE A 178 1.45 2.84 -21.72
N TRP A 179 2.05 3.21 -20.58
CA TRP A 179 3.49 3.38 -20.47
C TRP A 179 4.22 2.03 -20.48
N GLY A 180 5.41 2.00 -21.08
CA GLY A 180 6.21 0.79 -21.25
C GLY A 180 5.68 -0.11 -22.35
N ASP A 181 6.01 -1.39 -22.30
CA ASP A 181 5.59 -2.44 -23.25
C ASP A 181 4.49 -3.38 -22.69
N GLY A 182 4.07 -3.15 -21.45
CA GLY A 182 3.06 -3.95 -20.77
C GLY A 182 3.53 -5.33 -20.29
N SER A 183 4.82 -5.66 -20.41
CA SER A 183 5.37 -6.95 -19.99
C SER A 183 5.54 -7.13 -18.47
N PRO A 184 5.81 -6.09 -17.65
CA PRO A 184 6.01 -6.26 -16.22
C PRO A 184 4.81 -6.90 -15.52
N ARG A 185 5.12 -7.78 -14.57
CA ARG A 185 4.10 -8.47 -13.78
C ARG A 185 3.93 -7.79 -12.42
N ARG A 186 2.70 -7.60 -12.01
CA ARG A 186 2.34 -6.97 -10.74
C ARG A 186 1.27 -7.78 -10.04
N GLU A 187 1.40 -7.86 -8.73
CA GLU A 187 0.34 -8.26 -7.84
C GLU A 187 -0.41 -7.01 -7.40
N ILE A 188 -1.74 -7.08 -7.34
CA ILE A 188 -2.61 -6.01 -6.83
C ILE A 188 -3.54 -6.57 -5.75
N ILE A 189 -3.94 -5.71 -4.81
CA ILE A 189 -4.89 -6.06 -3.75
C ILE A 189 -5.85 -4.91 -3.48
N TYR A 190 -7.08 -5.25 -3.15
CA TYR A 190 -8.10 -4.26 -2.80
C TYR A 190 -7.88 -3.69 -1.40
N SER A 191 -8.11 -2.40 -1.23
CA SER A 191 -7.82 -1.69 0.04
C SER A 191 -8.66 -2.20 1.23
N GLU A 192 -9.89 -2.68 0.99
CA GLU A 192 -10.70 -3.28 2.07
C GLU A 192 -10.12 -4.62 2.54
N ASP A 193 -9.48 -5.41 1.68
CA ASP A 193 -8.78 -6.64 2.11
C ASP A 193 -7.56 -6.30 3.00
N ILE A 194 -6.86 -5.18 2.73
CA ILE A 194 -5.80 -4.70 3.63
C ILE A 194 -6.37 -4.26 4.98
N ALA A 195 -7.51 -3.58 4.98
CA ALA A 195 -8.18 -3.20 6.23
C ALA A 195 -8.63 -4.43 7.02
N ASP A 196 -9.18 -5.47 6.35
CA ASP A 196 -9.52 -6.76 6.96
C ASP A 196 -8.27 -7.45 7.55
N ALA A 197 -7.15 -7.48 6.80
CA ALA A 197 -5.88 -8.00 7.30
C ALA A 197 -5.40 -7.27 8.56
N CYS A 198 -5.50 -5.94 8.58
CA CYS A 198 -5.12 -5.14 9.75
C CYS A 198 -5.91 -5.54 11.00
N ILE A 199 -7.23 -5.69 10.86
CA ILE A 199 -8.11 -6.10 11.97
C ILE A 199 -7.82 -7.55 12.36
N PHE A 200 -7.69 -8.45 11.39
CA PHE A 200 -7.37 -9.85 11.65
C PHE A 200 -6.07 -10.00 12.44
N PHE A 201 -4.97 -9.41 11.96
CA PHE A 201 -3.67 -9.51 12.60
C PHE A 201 -3.55 -8.70 13.89
N MET A 202 -4.36 -7.66 14.11
CA MET A 202 -4.44 -7.00 15.40
C MET A 202 -4.95 -7.97 16.48
N ASN A 203 -5.93 -8.79 16.15
CA ASN A 203 -6.57 -9.74 17.08
C ASN A 203 -5.85 -11.10 17.14
N LYS A 204 -5.12 -11.47 16.10
CA LYS A 204 -4.45 -12.78 15.99
C LYS A 204 -3.14 -12.81 16.76
N LYS A 205 -2.96 -13.80 17.63
CA LYS A 205 -1.68 -14.08 18.24
C LYS A 205 -0.69 -14.62 17.18
N THR A 206 0.47 -13.99 17.01
CA THR A 206 1.49 -14.42 16.02
C THR A 206 2.88 -14.42 16.63
N LYS A 207 3.72 -15.36 16.19
CA LYS A 207 5.16 -15.37 16.51
C LYS A 207 5.97 -14.41 15.64
N HIS A 208 5.43 -14.04 14.48
CA HIS A 208 6.09 -13.21 13.48
C HIS A 208 5.53 -11.78 13.55
N SER A 209 6.41 -10.81 13.54
CA SER A 209 6.06 -9.38 13.51
C SER A 209 6.07 -8.79 12.10
N LEU A 210 6.65 -9.48 11.11
CA LEU A 210 6.68 -9.10 9.69
C LEU A 210 5.87 -10.12 8.89
N ILE A 211 4.84 -9.67 8.17
CA ILE A 211 3.91 -10.55 7.46
C ILE A 211 3.54 -9.92 6.11
N ASN A 212 3.73 -10.66 5.04
CA ASN A 212 3.31 -10.27 3.70
C ASN A 212 1.80 -10.35 3.54
N ILE A 213 1.20 -9.31 2.95
CA ILE A 213 -0.24 -9.21 2.72
C ILE A 213 -0.49 -8.98 1.22
N GLY A 214 -1.08 -9.96 0.59
CA GLY A 214 -1.32 -9.96 -0.85
C GLY A 214 -2.31 -11.05 -1.25
N THR A 215 -2.50 -11.20 -2.56
CA THR A 215 -3.30 -12.27 -3.16
C THR A 215 -2.45 -13.50 -3.50
N GLY A 216 -1.13 -13.32 -3.64
CA GLY A 216 -0.20 -14.33 -4.13
C GLY A 216 -0.27 -14.55 -5.65
N ASN A 217 -1.06 -13.73 -6.37
CA ASN A 217 -1.25 -13.83 -7.81
C ASN A 217 -0.79 -12.55 -8.51
N ASP A 218 -0.05 -12.69 -9.60
CA ASP A 218 0.42 -11.58 -10.40
C ASP A 218 0.04 -11.73 -11.88
N PHE A 219 -0.28 -10.64 -12.52
CA PHE A 219 -0.56 -10.58 -13.96
C PHE A 219 0.33 -9.53 -14.64
N ARG A 220 0.53 -9.67 -15.96
CA ARG A 220 1.21 -8.65 -16.74
C ARG A 220 0.35 -7.37 -16.80
N ILE A 221 1.01 -6.22 -16.90
CA ILE A 221 0.32 -4.94 -17.08
C ILE A 221 -0.68 -5.00 -18.25
N LYS A 222 -0.28 -5.60 -19.39
CA LYS A 222 -1.15 -5.78 -20.54
C LYS A 222 -2.40 -6.64 -20.24
N GLU A 223 -2.27 -7.64 -19.38
CA GLU A 223 -3.39 -8.51 -18.97
C GLU A 223 -4.39 -7.73 -18.11
N TYR A 224 -3.89 -6.91 -17.16
CA TYR A 224 -4.75 -6.01 -16.38
C TYR A 224 -5.49 -5.01 -17.27
N VAL A 225 -4.81 -4.38 -18.22
CA VAL A 225 -5.45 -3.43 -19.15
C VAL A 225 -6.60 -4.08 -19.90
N SER A 226 -6.34 -5.26 -20.49
CA SER A 226 -7.37 -6.01 -21.24
C SER A 226 -8.53 -6.44 -20.33
N GLN A 227 -8.23 -6.92 -19.12
CA GLN A 227 -9.23 -7.37 -18.15
C GLN A 227 -10.11 -6.19 -17.68
N PHE A 228 -9.50 -5.02 -17.37
CA PHE A 228 -10.25 -3.85 -16.92
C PHE A 228 -11.14 -3.27 -18.01
N LEU A 229 -10.65 -3.21 -19.26
CA LEU A 229 -11.45 -2.80 -20.40
C LEU A 229 -12.65 -3.75 -20.61
N LYS A 230 -12.44 -5.05 -20.49
CA LYS A 230 -13.51 -6.06 -20.59
C LYS A 230 -14.57 -5.92 -19.48
N ILE A 231 -14.13 -5.59 -18.26
CA ILE A 231 -15.01 -5.39 -17.10
C ILE A 231 -15.83 -4.11 -17.23
N LEU A 232 -15.17 -2.99 -17.58
CA LEU A 232 -15.77 -1.65 -17.50
C LEU A 232 -16.39 -1.17 -18.80
N LEU A 233 -15.86 -1.59 -19.95
CA LEU A 233 -16.32 -1.18 -21.29
C LEU A 233 -16.55 -2.42 -22.20
N PRO A 234 -17.38 -3.41 -21.81
CA PRO A 234 -17.49 -4.69 -22.51
C PRO A 234 -17.97 -4.59 -23.96
N LYS A 235 -18.71 -3.53 -24.30
CA LYS A 235 -19.27 -3.33 -25.65
C LYS A 235 -18.36 -2.48 -26.57
N ARG A 236 -17.23 -1.95 -26.06
CA ARG A 236 -16.33 -1.08 -26.83
C ARG A 236 -15.06 -1.81 -27.25
N LYS A 237 -14.71 -1.71 -28.53
CA LYS A 237 -13.40 -2.17 -29.06
C LYS A 237 -12.37 -1.06 -28.85
N ILE A 238 -11.48 -1.23 -27.88
CA ILE A 238 -10.44 -0.25 -27.54
C ILE A 238 -9.08 -0.76 -28.02
N LYS A 239 -8.37 0.07 -28.82
CA LYS A 239 -7.00 -0.16 -29.26
C LYS A 239 -6.03 0.20 -28.14
N ILE A 240 -5.19 -0.77 -27.71
CA ILE A 240 -4.15 -0.54 -26.72
C ILE A 240 -2.85 -0.17 -27.46
N VAL A 241 -2.27 0.98 -27.09
CA VAL A 241 -1.00 1.46 -27.64
C VAL A 241 0.02 1.58 -26.50
N TYR A 242 1.21 1.03 -26.69
CA TYR A 242 2.28 1.02 -25.70
C TYR A 242 3.31 2.12 -25.99
N ASP A 243 3.56 2.97 -24.99
CA ASP A 243 4.57 4.04 -25.05
C ASP A 243 5.91 3.51 -24.53
N ARG A 244 6.69 2.92 -25.41
CA ARG A 244 8.01 2.33 -25.08
C ARG A 244 9.08 3.36 -24.70
N SER A 245 8.83 4.67 -24.87
CA SER A 245 9.72 5.72 -24.36
C SER A 245 9.70 5.84 -22.83
N LYS A 246 8.73 5.20 -22.17
CA LYS A 246 8.58 5.20 -20.72
C LYS A 246 9.12 3.90 -20.11
N PRO A 247 9.69 3.96 -18.89
CA PRO A 247 10.30 2.79 -18.28
C PRO A 247 9.25 1.73 -17.89
N ASN A 248 9.64 0.47 -17.99
CA ASN A 248 8.83 -0.68 -17.55
C ASN A 248 8.79 -0.85 -16.03
N GLY A 249 9.81 -0.37 -15.31
CA GLY A 249 9.99 -0.65 -13.88
C GLY A 249 10.47 -2.08 -13.62
N THR A 250 10.36 -2.55 -12.36
CA THR A 250 10.76 -3.90 -11.94
C THR A 250 10.02 -4.97 -12.76
N PRO A 251 10.69 -6.01 -13.30
CA PRO A 251 10.08 -7.01 -14.18
C PRO A 251 8.93 -7.78 -13.53
N ARG A 252 9.09 -8.24 -12.28
CA ARG A 252 8.08 -8.98 -11.53
C ARG A 252 8.07 -8.60 -10.06
N LYS A 253 6.87 -8.53 -9.46
CA LYS A 253 6.70 -8.29 -8.04
C LYS A 253 5.43 -8.96 -7.52
N VAL A 254 5.62 -10.11 -6.87
CA VAL A 254 4.56 -10.89 -6.21
C VAL A 254 5.05 -11.35 -4.84
N LEU A 255 4.20 -11.28 -3.82
CA LEU A 255 4.54 -11.68 -2.47
C LEU A 255 4.24 -13.17 -2.25
N ASP A 256 5.10 -13.83 -1.48
CA ASP A 256 4.76 -15.10 -0.84
C ASP A 256 3.81 -14.79 0.33
N VAL A 257 2.59 -15.27 0.25
CA VAL A 257 1.54 -15.05 1.25
C VAL A 257 1.30 -16.30 2.12
N SER A 258 2.18 -17.29 2.04
CA SER A 258 2.05 -18.55 2.77
C SER A 258 1.98 -18.36 4.28
N LEU A 259 2.72 -17.38 4.82
CA LEU A 259 2.69 -17.05 6.24
C LEU A 259 1.33 -16.49 6.68
N ALA A 260 0.74 -15.58 5.91
CA ALA A 260 -0.59 -15.05 6.19
C ALA A 260 -1.65 -16.16 6.15
N LYS A 261 -1.58 -17.03 5.12
CA LYS A 261 -2.45 -18.22 4.99
C LYS A 261 -2.31 -19.17 6.18
N LYS A 262 -1.09 -19.44 6.64
CA LYS A 262 -0.84 -20.28 7.82
C LYS A 262 -1.49 -19.73 9.09
N TYR A 263 -1.59 -18.40 9.21
CA TYR A 263 -2.34 -17.77 10.30
C TYR A 263 -3.86 -17.77 10.09
N GLY A 264 -4.35 -18.13 8.92
CA GLY A 264 -5.77 -18.23 8.57
C GLY A 264 -6.32 -17.01 7.83
N TRP A 265 -5.45 -16.14 7.28
CA TRP A 265 -5.89 -14.98 6.50
C TRP A 265 -5.60 -15.12 5.00
N THR A 266 -6.58 -14.75 4.18
CA THR A 266 -6.47 -14.63 2.71
C THR A 266 -7.27 -13.44 2.22
N ALA A 267 -6.82 -12.81 1.13
CA ALA A 267 -7.63 -11.80 0.42
C ALA A 267 -8.89 -12.45 -0.17
N LYS A 268 -10.03 -11.77 -0.06
CA LYS A 268 -11.34 -12.33 -0.41
C LYS A 268 -11.99 -11.66 -1.61
N THR A 269 -11.62 -10.38 -1.88
CA THR A 269 -12.28 -9.58 -2.91
C THR A 269 -11.79 -9.97 -4.30
N SER A 270 -12.70 -10.30 -5.20
CA SER A 270 -12.35 -10.57 -6.61
C SER A 270 -11.89 -9.30 -7.33
N ILE A 271 -11.01 -9.45 -8.34
CA ILE A 271 -10.57 -8.31 -9.16
C ILE A 271 -11.77 -7.59 -9.79
N LYS A 272 -12.77 -8.32 -10.28
CA LYS A 272 -13.98 -7.75 -10.88
C LYS A 272 -14.71 -6.83 -9.89
N GLU A 273 -14.98 -7.32 -8.70
CA GLU A 273 -15.65 -6.55 -7.64
C GLU A 273 -14.84 -5.32 -7.23
N ALA A 274 -13.55 -5.49 -6.95
CA ALA A 274 -12.65 -4.40 -6.57
C ALA A 274 -12.59 -3.29 -7.62
N VAL A 275 -12.49 -3.67 -8.90
CA VAL A 275 -12.45 -2.73 -10.04
C VAL A 275 -13.76 -1.97 -10.15
N PHE A 276 -14.91 -2.65 -10.08
CA PHE A 276 -16.21 -1.98 -10.14
C PHE A 276 -16.39 -0.97 -8.99
N LYS A 277 -16.17 -1.39 -7.75
CA LYS A 277 -16.32 -0.51 -6.58
C LYS A 277 -15.41 0.72 -6.66
N THR A 278 -14.15 0.51 -7.06
CA THR A 278 -13.17 1.61 -7.19
C THR A 278 -13.54 2.56 -8.33
N TYR A 279 -14.01 2.02 -9.45
CA TYR A 279 -14.38 2.81 -10.62
C TYR A 279 -15.66 3.63 -10.41
N ASP A 280 -16.67 3.04 -9.77
CA ASP A 280 -17.93 3.72 -9.45
C ASP A 280 -17.71 4.89 -8.49
N GLU A 281 -16.87 4.69 -7.46
CA GLU A 281 -16.50 5.78 -6.55
C GLU A 281 -15.75 6.89 -7.29
N TYR A 282 -14.80 6.53 -8.15
CA TYR A 282 -14.09 7.53 -8.97
C TYR A 282 -15.05 8.29 -9.88
N LYS A 283 -15.98 7.63 -10.55
CA LYS A 283 -17.03 8.29 -11.38
C LYS A 283 -17.88 9.26 -10.57
N TYR A 284 -18.26 8.84 -9.35
CA TYR A 284 -19.04 9.70 -8.45
C TYR A 284 -18.26 10.95 -8.02
N SER A 285 -16.97 10.82 -7.75
CA SER A 285 -16.10 11.95 -7.36
C SER A 285 -15.82 12.95 -8.50
N GLN A 286 -16.15 12.61 -9.75
CA GLN A 286 -15.99 13.47 -10.94
C GLN A 286 -17.29 14.20 -11.35
N LYS A 287 -18.39 13.95 -10.64
CA LYS A 287 -19.66 14.69 -10.77
C LYS A 287 -19.64 15.91 -9.87
#